data_62dec54c6aa52f2a7d010c95bbe5abd1
#
_entry.id   62dec54c6aa52f2a7d010c95bbe5abd1
#
_cell.length_a   1.000
_cell.length_b   1.000
_cell.length_c   1.000
_cell.angle_alpha   90.00
_cell.angle_beta   90.00
_cell.angle_gamma   90.00
#
_symmetry.space_group_name_H-M   'P 1'
#
loop_
_entity.id
_entity.type
_entity.pdbx_description
1 polymer ?
#
loop_
_entity_poly.entity_id
_entity_poly.type
_entity_poly.pdbx_seq_one_letter_code
_entity_poly.pdbx_strand_id
1 'polypeptide(L)'
;MAGVDLDKVTTHSFDWGVIKWMVSPDQTPGAKITFGEVVLLPGQGHVRHNHPFSEEILYVLSGVGEQMVDDKAPFEVRSGDTIYVPTAIFHSTVNTGWEPLRLLALYNPGGAERALVDLPDYRSTPPGRVLGLRRDQA
;
A
#
# COMPACT_ATOMS: atom_id res chain seq x y z
N MET A 1 -7.26 7.75 -21.86
CA MET A 1 -7.46 6.47 -21.17
C MET A 1 -8.65 6.62 -20.21
N ALA A 2 -9.62 5.74 -20.31
CA ALA A 2 -10.87 5.88 -19.56
C ALA A 2 -10.81 5.32 -18.16
N GLY A 3 -10.13 4.23 -17.90
CA GLY A 3 -10.06 3.62 -16.59
C GLY A 3 -8.96 2.60 -16.46
N VAL A 4 -8.66 2.22 -15.24
CA VAL A 4 -7.69 1.18 -14.93
C VAL A 4 -8.40 0.07 -14.16
N ASP A 5 -8.25 -1.14 -14.64
CA ASP A 5 -8.84 -2.33 -14.06
C ASP A 5 -7.82 -3.00 -13.13
N LEU A 6 -8.22 -3.28 -11.90
CA LEU A 6 -7.38 -3.97 -10.92
C LEU A 6 -6.80 -5.29 -11.44
N ASP A 7 -7.53 -6.00 -12.29
CA ASP A 7 -7.08 -7.27 -12.84
C ASP A 7 -5.99 -7.09 -13.91
N LYS A 8 -5.83 -5.88 -14.41
CA LYS A 8 -4.90 -5.57 -15.51
C LYS A 8 -3.61 -4.90 -15.07
N VAL A 9 -3.39 -4.80 -13.77
CA VAL A 9 -2.15 -4.26 -13.23
C VAL A 9 -1.36 -5.34 -12.48
N THR A 10 -0.07 -5.12 -12.35
CA THR A 10 0.82 -6.02 -11.60
C THR A 10 0.40 -6.07 -10.15
N THR A 11 0.44 -7.26 -9.55
CA THR A 11 0.32 -7.44 -8.11
C THR A 11 1.71 -7.48 -7.49
N HIS A 12 1.99 -6.57 -6.59
CA HIS A 12 3.22 -6.55 -5.79
C HIS A 12 2.92 -7.22 -4.46
N SER A 13 3.69 -8.25 -4.13
CA SER A 13 3.46 -9.07 -2.93
C SER A 13 4.62 -8.98 -1.96
N PHE A 14 4.28 -9.04 -0.68
CA PHE A 14 5.20 -9.01 0.45
C PHE A 14 4.67 -9.98 1.51
N ASP A 15 5.45 -10.25 2.54
CA ASP A 15 5.01 -11.11 3.64
C ASP A 15 3.79 -10.53 4.38
N TRP A 16 3.66 -9.21 4.39
CA TRP A 16 2.58 -8.51 5.09
C TRP A 16 1.30 -8.32 4.25
N GLY A 17 1.35 -8.56 2.95
CA GLY A 17 0.18 -8.36 2.08
C GLY A 17 0.54 -8.04 0.64
N VAL A 18 -0.35 -7.31 -0.03
CA VAL A 18 -0.21 -7.01 -1.46
C VAL A 18 -0.53 -5.56 -1.76
N ILE A 19 0.03 -5.08 -2.88
CA ILE A 19 -0.28 -3.76 -3.44
C ILE A 19 -0.54 -3.89 -4.93
N LYS A 20 -1.53 -3.14 -5.41
CA LYS A 20 -1.76 -2.91 -6.84
C LYS A 20 -1.73 -1.41 -7.11
N TRP A 21 -0.71 -0.96 -7.84
CA TRP A 21 -0.64 0.43 -8.27
C TRP A 21 -1.47 0.62 -9.53
N MET A 22 -2.42 1.56 -9.48
CA MET A 22 -3.34 1.84 -10.59
C MET A 22 -2.82 2.95 -11.48
N VAL A 23 -2.20 3.95 -10.87
CA VAL A 23 -1.62 5.11 -11.54
C VAL A 23 -0.26 5.35 -10.92
N SER A 24 0.75 5.53 -11.75
CA SER A 24 2.08 5.93 -11.31
C SER A 24 2.83 6.61 -12.45
N PRO A 25 3.87 7.40 -12.14
CA PRO A 25 4.69 7.99 -13.19
C PRO A 25 5.31 6.96 -14.13
N ASP A 26 5.63 5.76 -13.63
CA ASP A 26 6.29 4.72 -14.42
C ASP A 26 5.36 3.98 -15.36
N GLN A 27 4.07 3.89 -15.05
CA GLN A 27 3.11 3.11 -15.85
C GLN A 27 2.05 3.95 -16.54
N THR A 28 1.86 5.20 -16.13
CA THR A 28 0.80 6.06 -16.67
C THR A 28 1.44 7.31 -17.29
N PRO A 29 1.43 7.46 -18.61
CA PRO A 29 2.06 8.61 -19.26
C PRO A 29 1.58 9.94 -18.71
N GLY A 30 2.51 10.79 -18.28
CA GLY A 30 2.22 12.12 -17.75
C GLY A 30 1.73 12.19 -16.32
N ALA A 31 1.53 11.06 -15.64
CA ALA A 31 1.09 11.07 -14.24
C ALA A 31 2.19 11.58 -13.32
N LYS A 32 1.79 12.42 -12.35
CA LYS A 32 2.69 13.01 -11.35
C LYS A 32 2.48 12.42 -9.95
N ILE A 33 1.46 11.62 -9.79
CA ILE A 33 1.08 10.97 -8.53
C ILE A 33 1.19 9.46 -8.68
N THR A 34 1.28 8.77 -7.55
CA THR A 34 1.09 7.32 -7.48
C THR A 34 -0.16 7.05 -6.67
N PHE A 35 -1.01 6.16 -7.17
CA PHE A 35 -2.27 5.79 -6.53
C PHE A 35 -2.50 4.29 -6.67
N GLY A 36 -2.90 3.65 -5.58
CA GLY A 36 -3.18 2.22 -5.60
C GLY A 36 -3.92 1.71 -4.39
N GLU A 37 -4.17 0.40 -4.39
CA GLU A 37 -4.80 -0.31 -3.31
C GLU A 37 -3.78 -1.17 -2.58
N VAL A 38 -3.80 -1.09 -1.25
CA VAL A 38 -2.96 -1.85 -0.34
C VAL A 38 -3.84 -2.77 0.48
N VAL A 39 -3.44 -4.03 0.60
CA VAL A 39 -4.11 -5.01 1.46
C VAL A 39 -3.11 -5.52 2.48
N LEU A 40 -3.37 -5.27 3.76
CA LEU A 40 -2.57 -5.80 4.86
C LEU A 40 -3.27 -7.01 5.47
N LEU A 41 -2.54 -8.11 5.61
CA LEU A 41 -3.07 -9.31 6.24
C LEU A 41 -3.26 -9.11 7.75
N PRO A 42 -4.18 -9.85 8.40
CA PRO A 42 -4.39 -9.74 9.84
C PRO A 42 -3.09 -9.88 10.63
N GLY A 43 -2.86 -8.96 11.56
CA GLY A 43 -1.65 -8.91 12.38
C GLY A 43 -0.41 -8.38 11.69
N GLN A 44 -0.50 -8.05 10.41
CA GLN A 44 0.64 -7.56 9.62
C GLN A 44 0.54 -6.06 9.39
N GLY A 45 1.65 -5.47 8.99
CA GLY A 45 1.69 -4.05 8.68
C GLY A 45 3.04 -3.62 8.16
N HIS A 46 3.12 -2.34 7.85
CA HIS A 46 4.38 -1.72 7.49
C HIS A 46 5.15 -1.38 8.76
N VAL A 47 6.45 -1.66 8.75
CA VAL A 47 7.36 -1.13 9.77
C VAL A 47 7.40 0.40 9.67
N ARG A 48 7.80 1.05 10.75
CA ARG A 48 8.01 2.49 10.77
C ARG A 48 8.95 2.90 9.63
N HIS A 49 8.49 3.81 8.78
CA HIS A 49 9.21 4.27 7.59
C HIS A 49 8.75 5.69 7.22
N ASN A 50 9.42 6.30 6.27
CA ASN A 50 9.02 7.58 5.70
C ASN A 50 9.19 7.58 4.19
N HIS A 51 8.60 8.58 3.55
CA HIS A 51 8.80 8.88 2.14
C HIS A 51 9.46 10.25 2.05
N PRO A 52 10.80 10.32 1.85
CA PRO A 52 11.55 11.57 1.99
C PRO A 52 11.09 12.71 1.09
N PHE A 53 10.46 12.38 -0.05
CA PHE A 53 10.10 13.37 -1.06
C PHE A 53 8.59 13.43 -1.35
N SER A 54 7.78 12.63 -0.66
CA SER A 54 6.35 12.53 -0.96
C SER A 54 5.51 12.70 0.30
N GLU A 55 4.41 13.43 0.17
CA GLU A 55 3.30 13.32 1.10
C GLU A 55 2.46 12.09 0.75
N GLU A 56 1.69 11.58 1.70
CA GLU A 56 0.85 10.40 1.49
C GLU A 56 -0.55 10.64 2.04
N ILE A 57 -1.54 10.15 1.32
CA ILE A 57 -2.91 10.01 1.84
C ILE A 57 -3.24 8.53 1.84
N LEU A 58 -3.78 8.07 2.97
CA LEU A 58 -4.35 6.74 3.12
C LEU A 58 -5.85 6.88 3.37
N TYR A 59 -6.64 6.06 2.70
CA TYR A 59 -8.08 5.99 2.92
C TYR A 59 -8.47 4.54 3.20
N VAL A 60 -9.13 4.30 4.35
CA VAL A 60 -9.51 2.96 4.75
C VAL A 60 -10.80 2.54 4.04
N LEU A 61 -10.74 1.48 3.25
CA LEU A 61 -11.90 0.90 2.59
C LEU A 61 -12.65 -0.06 3.51
N SER A 62 -11.92 -0.96 4.17
CA SER A 62 -12.50 -1.97 5.04
C SER A 62 -11.44 -2.51 6.01
N GLY A 63 -11.91 -3.10 7.10
CA GLY A 63 -11.05 -3.60 8.15
C GLY A 63 -10.80 -2.59 9.26
N VAL A 64 -9.97 -2.97 10.21
CA VAL A 64 -9.60 -2.16 11.38
C VAL A 64 -8.08 -2.19 11.52
N GLY A 65 -7.50 -1.05 11.80
CA GLY A 65 -6.06 -0.94 11.98
C GLY A 65 -5.67 0.07 13.03
N GLU A 66 -4.37 0.17 13.21
CA GLU A 66 -3.74 1.16 14.08
C GLU A 66 -2.70 1.93 13.28
N GLN A 67 -2.78 3.25 13.36
CA GLN A 67 -1.92 4.16 12.61
C GLN A 67 -1.04 4.95 13.58
N MET A 68 0.23 5.08 13.23
CA MET A 68 1.16 6.00 13.89
C MET A 68 1.65 7.02 12.86
N VAL A 69 1.68 8.30 13.25
CA VAL A 69 2.21 9.39 12.44
C VAL A 69 3.06 10.29 13.33
N ASP A 70 4.28 10.57 12.89
CA ASP A 70 5.21 11.49 13.55
C ASP A 70 5.54 11.06 15.00
N ASP A 71 5.70 9.76 15.22
CA ASP A 71 6.03 9.16 16.53
C ASP A 71 5.08 9.58 17.66
N LYS A 72 3.89 10.02 17.32
CA LYS A 72 2.83 10.31 18.28
C LYS A 72 2.11 9.02 18.68
N ALA A 73 1.28 9.10 19.71
CA ALA A 73 0.48 7.97 20.15
C ALA A 73 -0.34 7.39 18.98
N PRO A 74 -0.31 6.06 18.79
CA PRO A 74 -1.11 5.42 17.75
C PRO A 74 -2.60 5.64 17.97
N PHE A 75 -3.35 5.61 16.87
CA PHE A 75 -4.81 5.75 16.90
C PHE A 75 -5.46 4.70 16.00
N GLU A 76 -6.65 4.29 16.37
CA GLU A 76 -7.43 3.32 15.61
C GLU A 76 -7.97 3.95 14.33
N VAL A 77 -7.98 3.18 13.24
CA VAL A 77 -8.56 3.57 11.96
C VAL A 77 -9.53 2.51 11.46
N ARG A 78 -10.60 2.96 10.82
CA ARG A 78 -11.71 2.14 10.32
C ARG A 78 -12.14 2.63 8.95
N SER A 79 -13.05 1.88 8.33
CA SER A 79 -13.68 2.24 7.05
C SER A 79 -14.15 3.69 7.03
N GLY A 80 -13.71 4.43 6.04
CA GLY A 80 -14.03 5.84 5.86
C GLY A 80 -13.01 6.81 6.45
N ASP A 81 -12.08 6.34 7.27
CA ASP A 81 -11.05 7.21 7.84
C ASP A 81 -9.99 7.57 6.80
N THR A 82 -9.56 8.81 6.84
CA THR A 82 -8.49 9.34 6.00
C THR A 82 -7.31 9.73 6.88
N ILE A 83 -6.12 9.28 6.48
CA ILE A 83 -4.88 9.63 7.16
C ILE A 83 -4.05 10.48 6.21
N TYR A 84 -3.57 11.62 6.70
CA TYR A 84 -2.61 12.44 5.98
C TYR A 84 -1.23 12.29 6.62
N VAL A 85 -0.25 11.94 5.80
CA VAL A 85 1.15 11.83 6.22
C VAL A 85 1.95 12.90 5.49
N PRO A 86 2.45 13.92 6.20
CA PRO A 86 3.29 14.95 5.59
C PRO A 86 4.58 14.37 5.00
N THR A 87 5.16 15.09 4.04
CA THR A 87 6.43 14.72 3.42
C THR A 87 7.50 14.43 4.47
N ALA A 88 8.21 13.33 4.32
CA ALA A 88 9.33 12.89 5.15
C ALA A 88 8.96 12.48 6.59
N ILE A 89 7.70 12.53 6.98
CA ILE A 89 7.28 12.16 8.34
C ILE A 89 7.20 10.64 8.46
N PHE A 90 7.79 10.10 9.52
CA PHE A 90 7.75 8.68 9.83
C PHE A 90 6.34 8.25 10.24
N HIS A 91 5.95 7.08 9.77
CA HIS A 91 4.62 6.53 10.00
C HIS A 91 4.62 5.01 9.88
N SER A 92 3.55 4.40 10.35
CA SER A 92 3.29 2.96 10.18
C SER A 92 1.80 2.68 10.27
N THR A 93 1.37 1.63 9.58
CA THR A 93 0.00 1.12 9.61
C THR A 93 0.06 -0.37 9.95
N VAL A 94 -0.71 -0.80 10.92
CA VAL A 94 -0.79 -2.20 11.33
C VAL A 94 -2.24 -2.65 11.30
N ASN A 95 -2.49 -3.82 10.70
CA ASN A 95 -3.80 -4.46 10.77
C ASN A 95 -3.97 -5.12 12.14
N THR A 96 -4.81 -4.53 12.98
CA THR A 96 -5.13 -5.05 14.31
C THR A 96 -6.39 -5.89 14.32
N GLY A 97 -7.01 -6.03 13.16
CA GLY A 97 -8.27 -6.75 13.01
C GLY A 97 -8.08 -8.20 12.63
N TRP A 98 -9.18 -8.83 12.43
CA TRP A 98 -9.37 -10.24 12.14
C TRP A 98 -9.46 -10.51 10.63
N GLU A 99 -9.79 -9.46 9.87
CA GLU A 99 -9.94 -9.47 8.43
C GLU A 99 -8.82 -8.68 7.75
N PRO A 100 -8.62 -8.82 6.44
CA PRO A 100 -7.71 -7.95 5.71
C PRO A 100 -8.06 -6.47 5.91
N LEU A 101 -7.04 -5.64 6.09
CA LEU A 101 -7.18 -4.18 6.10
C LEU A 101 -6.92 -3.67 4.70
N ARG A 102 -7.92 -3.09 4.06
CA ARG A 102 -7.83 -2.58 2.69
C ARG A 102 -7.79 -1.06 2.71
N LEU A 103 -6.78 -0.53 2.05
CA LEU A 103 -6.48 0.90 2.01
C LEU A 103 -6.31 1.36 0.57
N LEU A 104 -6.69 2.60 0.30
CA LEU A 104 -6.19 3.32 -0.86
C LEU A 104 -5.00 4.16 -0.41
N ALA A 105 -3.94 4.18 -1.20
CA ALA A 105 -2.74 4.96 -0.94
C ALA A 105 -2.45 5.89 -2.12
N LEU A 106 -2.13 7.14 -1.81
CA LEU A 106 -1.73 8.14 -2.79
C LEU A 106 -0.44 8.80 -2.35
N TYR A 107 0.55 8.84 -3.24
CA TYR A 107 1.80 9.59 -3.06
C TYR A 107 1.82 10.81 -3.98
N ASN A 108 2.19 11.95 -3.44
CA ASN A 108 2.37 13.19 -4.19
C ASN A 108 3.71 13.88 -3.80
N PRO A 109 4.67 14.01 -4.73
CA PRO A 109 4.70 13.39 -6.05
C PRO A 109 4.80 11.87 -5.97
N GLY A 110 4.49 11.20 -7.08
CA GLY A 110 4.67 9.76 -7.21
C GLY A 110 6.15 9.36 -7.25
N GLY A 111 6.40 8.07 -7.10
CA GLY A 111 7.74 7.49 -7.16
C GLY A 111 8.22 6.83 -5.88
N ALA A 112 7.61 7.12 -4.74
CA ALA A 112 7.98 6.50 -3.46
C ALA A 112 7.84 4.97 -3.48
N GLU A 113 6.93 4.43 -4.27
CA GLU A 113 6.70 3.00 -4.46
C GLU A 113 7.90 2.26 -5.03
N ARG A 114 8.81 2.95 -5.70
CA ARG A 114 10.00 2.32 -6.31
C ARG A 114 10.91 1.65 -5.27
N ALA A 115 10.94 2.18 -4.05
CA ALA A 115 11.75 1.61 -2.98
C ALA A 115 11.27 0.21 -2.55
N LEU A 116 10.00 -0.11 -2.76
CA LEU A 116 9.42 -1.38 -2.33
C LEU A 116 9.96 -2.58 -3.10
N VAL A 117 10.35 -2.41 -4.36
CA VAL A 117 10.86 -3.52 -5.19
C VAL A 117 12.23 -4.02 -4.73
N ASP A 118 12.93 -3.26 -3.91
CA ASP A 118 14.23 -3.63 -3.37
C ASP A 118 14.12 -4.39 -2.03
N LEU A 119 12.91 -4.54 -1.50
CA LEU A 119 12.70 -5.31 -0.26
C LEU A 119 12.93 -6.79 -0.50
N PRO A 120 13.53 -7.51 0.48
CA PRO A 120 13.92 -8.91 0.29
C PRO A 120 12.74 -9.87 0.09
N ASP A 121 11.55 -9.52 0.57
CA ASP A 121 10.33 -10.32 0.44
C ASP A 121 9.47 -9.92 -0.78
N TYR A 122 9.93 -8.96 -1.57
CA TYR A 122 9.19 -8.48 -2.75
C TYR A 122 9.04 -9.58 -3.81
N ARG A 123 7.82 -9.67 -4.36
CA ARG A 123 7.50 -10.52 -5.51
C ARG A 123 6.48 -9.84 -6.39
N SER A 124 6.54 -10.10 -7.69
CA SER A 124 5.54 -9.59 -8.62
C SER A 124 4.76 -10.72 -9.26
N THR A 125 3.46 -10.50 -9.43
CA THR A 125 2.58 -11.36 -10.20
C THR A 125 2.10 -10.55 -11.41
N PRO A 126 2.29 -11.09 -12.64
CA PRO A 126 1.92 -10.35 -13.85
C PRO A 126 0.44 -9.99 -13.89
N PRO A 127 0.07 -8.94 -14.65
CA PRO A 127 -1.33 -8.58 -14.87
C PRO A 127 -2.15 -9.78 -15.36
N GLY A 128 -3.39 -9.86 -14.90
CA GLY A 128 -4.32 -10.92 -15.29
C GLY A 128 -4.10 -12.25 -14.59
N ARG A 129 -3.16 -12.32 -13.65
CA ARG A 129 -2.92 -13.53 -12.86
C ARG A 129 -3.24 -13.28 -11.39
N VAL A 130 -3.75 -14.33 -10.74
CA VAL A 130 -4.01 -14.34 -9.30
C VAL A 130 -2.85 -15.01 -8.58
N LEU A 131 -2.50 -14.51 -7.40
CA LEU A 131 -1.54 -15.16 -6.51
C LEU A 131 -1.99 -16.60 -6.22
N GLY A 132 -1.16 -17.56 -6.59
CA GLY A 132 -1.43 -18.96 -6.31
C GLY A 132 -0.79 -19.42 -5.00
N LEU A 133 -1.28 -20.54 -4.49
CA LEU A 133 -0.62 -21.24 -3.41
C LEU A 133 0.73 -21.77 -3.93
N ARG A 134 1.76 -21.58 -3.15
CA ARG A 134 3.04 -22.20 -3.42
C ARG A 134 3.01 -23.62 -2.88
N ARG A 135 2.98 -24.58 -3.78
CA ARG A 135 2.96 -25.98 -3.40
C ARG A 135 4.21 -26.43 -2.65
N ASP A 136 5.32 -25.76 -2.89
CA ASP A 136 6.59 -25.98 -2.21
C ASP A 136 6.61 -25.49 -0.76
N GLN A 137 5.59 -24.73 -0.36
CA GLN A 137 5.41 -24.20 0.99
C GLN A 137 4.23 -24.83 1.73
N ALA A 138 3.58 -25.77 1.10
CA ALA A 138 2.42 -26.45 1.69
C ALA A 138 2.87 -27.54 2.68
#